data_9733c7af3f99abc5dc81e10dac8c58cd
#
_entry.id   9733c7af3f99abc5dc81e10dac8c58cd
#
_cell.length_a   1.000
_cell.length_b   1.000
_cell.length_c   1.000
_cell.angle_alpha   90.00
_cell.angle_beta   90.00
_cell.angle_gamma   90.00
#
_symmetry.space_group_name_H-M   'P 1'
#
loop_
_entity.id
_entity.type
_entity.pdbx_description
1 polymer ?
#
loop_
_entity_poly.entity_id
_entity_poly.type
_entity_poly.pdbx_seq_one_letter_code
_entity_poly.pdbx_strand_id
1 'polypeptide(L)'
;GFTALSAPLLKSTEYSGEVASVSSTTLSFSGTPFVEDEFSAQDPTGAAMYYIEILSGAAEGQILDILDNNSNSVTIVTGGSSLVGLLSAGDLIRIAQHATIGDLFGTANKFGFRSGVNIVNSDSIYLMSLSGDGVYSQYYYQTDPFGGALGGNGWRSPGDPFTDMSGVRIDNDQGIIISHE
;
A
#
# COMPACT_ATOMS: atom_id res chain seq x y z
N GLY A 1 26.55 -2.53 -0.46
CA GLY A 1 26.03 -3.28 0.69
C GLY A 1 24.52 -3.43 0.64
N PHE A 2 23.98 -4.37 1.38
CA PHE A 2 22.52 -4.60 1.48
C PHE A 2 22.06 -4.51 2.93
N THR A 3 20.91 -3.90 3.14
CA THR A 3 20.19 -3.88 4.42
C THR A 3 18.79 -4.42 4.20
N ALA A 4 18.37 -5.42 4.95
CA ALA A 4 16.99 -5.92 4.94
C ALA A 4 16.20 -5.31 6.10
N LEU A 5 15.00 -4.87 5.84
CA LEU A 5 14.07 -4.33 6.82
C LEU A 5 12.76 -5.11 6.76
N SER A 6 12.19 -5.38 7.92
CA SER A 6 10.81 -5.83 8.08
C SER A 6 10.26 -5.12 9.32
N ALA A 7 9.26 -4.31 9.13
CA ALA A 7 8.60 -3.61 10.23
C ALA A 7 7.09 -3.55 9.98
N PRO A 8 6.26 -3.70 11.00
CA PRO A 8 4.84 -3.46 10.88
C PRO A 8 4.63 -1.96 10.60
N LEU A 9 4.20 -1.64 9.40
CA LEU A 9 3.96 -0.27 8.94
C LEU A 9 2.47 0.08 9.17
N LEU A 10 2.12 0.33 10.43
CA LEU A 10 0.74 0.63 10.80
C LEU A 10 0.48 2.14 10.67
N LYS A 11 -0.45 2.50 9.79
CA LYS A 11 -1.05 3.83 9.72
C LYS A 11 -2.17 3.99 10.76
N SER A 12 -2.62 5.23 10.97
CA SER A 12 -3.79 5.51 11.80
C SER A 12 -5.01 4.75 11.30
N THR A 13 -5.89 4.37 12.23
CA THR A 13 -7.19 3.79 11.90
C THR A 13 -8.11 4.89 11.39
N GLU A 14 -8.65 4.73 10.18
CA GLU A 14 -9.65 5.62 9.60
C GLU A 14 -11.06 5.28 10.11
N TYR A 15 -11.34 3.99 10.24
CA TYR A 15 -12.60 3.50 10.77
C TYR A 15 -12.40 2.20 11.55
N SER A 16 -13.21 1.99 12.58
CA SER A 16 -13.35 0.71 13.28
C SER A 16 -14.81 0.46 13.61
N GLY A 17 -15.29 -0.72 13.32
CA GLY A 17 -16.69 -1.06 13.52
C GLY A 17 -17.01 -2.53 13.29
N GLU A 18 -18.29 -2.84 13.50
CA GLU A 18 -18.86 -4.17 13.37
C GLU A 18 -19.50 -4.34 11.98
N VAL A 19 -19.23 -5.47 11.34
CA VAL A 19 -19.84 -5.86 10.08
C VAL A 19 -21.31 -6.18 10.28
N ALA A 20 -22.21 -5.49 9.57
CA ALA A 20 -23.67 -5.75 9.65
C ALA A 20 -24.08 -6.91 8.75
N SER A 21 -23.48 -7.04 7.56
CA SER A 21 -23.73 -8.16 6.64
C SER A 21 -22.57 -8.38 5.69
N VAL A 22 -22.46 -9.60 5.16
CA VAL A 22 -21.40 -10.04 4.25
C VAL A 22 -22.03 -10.60 2.99
N SER A 23 -21.53 -10.17 1.83
CA SER A 23 -21.78 -10.79 0.52
C SER A 23 -20.49 -11.41 -0.04
N SER A 24 -20.52 -11.88 -1.29
CA SER A 24 -19.34 -12.49 -1.92
C SER A 24 -18.10 -11.56 -1.94
N THR A 25 -18.33 -10.26 -2.13
CA THR A 25 -17.23 -9.28 -2.29
C THR A 25 -17.43 -8.02 -1.46
N THR A 26 -18.54 -7.88 -0.73
CA THR A 26 -18.91 -6.62 -0.07
C THR A 26 -19.23 -6.85 1.40
N LEU A 27 -18.74 -5.97 2.25
CA LEU A 27 -19.11 -5.84 3.66
C LEU A 27 -20.00 -4.62 3.81
N SER A 28 -21.14 -4.78 4.49
CA SER A 28 -22.04 -3.67 4.81
C SER A 28 -21.99 -3.33 6.31
N PHE A 29 -22.23 -2.07 6.63
CA PHE A 29 -22.18 -1.51 7.98
C PHE A 29 -23.52 -0.83 8.34
N SER A 30 -23.81 -0.69 9.61
CA SER A 30 -25.00 0.00 10.08
C SER A 30 -24.88 1.51 9.90
N GLY A 31 -25.97 2.14 9.45
CA GLY A 31 -25.99 3.59 9.17
C GLY A 31 -25.27 3.96 7.88
N THR A 32 -24.65 5.14 7.86
CA THR A 32 -23.88 5.67 6.72
C THR A 32 -22.53 6.21 7.22
N PRO A 33 -21.62 5.33 7.66
CA PRO A 33 -20.38 5.75 8.30
C PRO A 33 -19.35 6.36 7.35
N PHE A 34 -19.52 6.24 6.03
CA PHE A 34 -18.52 6.63 5.04
C PHE A 34 -19.00 7.72 4.09
N VAL A 35 -18.07 8.44 3.51
CA VAL A 35 -18.28 9.21 2.29
C VAL A 35 -18.08 8.28 1.10
N GLU A 36 -18.86 8.44 0.03
CA GLU A 36 -18.69 7.66 -1.20
C GLU A 36 -17.30 7.90 -1.79
N ASP A 37 -16.64 6.86 -2.28
CA ASP A 37 -15.30 6.82 -2.84
C ASP A 37 -14.16 7.20 -1.86
N GLU A 38 -14.42 7.30 -0.55
CA GLU A 38 -13.43 7.68 0.47
C GLU A 38 -12.21 6.73 0.49
N PHE A 39 -12.44 5.44 0.24
CA PHE A 39 -11.43 4.38 0.28
C PHE A 39 -11.08 3.78 -1.09
N SER A 40 -11.48 4.44 -2.19
CA SER A 40 -11.25 3.97 -3.56
C SER A 40 -9.89 4.37 -4.14
N ALA A 41 -9.08 5.13 -3.40
CA ALA A 41 -7.79 5.60 -3.87
C ALA A 41 -6.83 4.45 -4.22
N GLN A 42 -6.06 4.66 -5.30
CA GLN A 42 -5.03 3.74 -5.77
C GLN A 42 -3.66 4.40 -5.74
N ASP A 43 -2.63 3.58 -5.60
CA ASP A 43 -1.24 4.00 -5.69
C ASP A 43 -0.80 4.21 -7.16
N PRO A 44 0.41 4.76 -7.44
CA PRO A 44 0.91 4.95 -8.80
C PRO A 44 1.01 3.67 -9.65
N THR A 45 0.94 2.50 -9.04
CA THR A 45 0.95 1.20 -9.75
C THR A 45 -0.45 0.66 -10.01
N GLY A 46 -1.50 1.34 -9.51
CA GLY A 46 -2.90 0.93 -9.59
C GLY A 46 -3.34 -0.02 -8.48
N ALA A 47 -2.52 -0.22 -7.43
CA ALA A 47 -2.88 -1.02 -6.28
C ALA A 47 -3.74 -0.22 -5.27
N ALA A 48 -4.66 -0.87 -4.59
CA ALA A 48 -5.53 -0.23 -3.59
C ALA A 48 -4.71 0.39 -2.46
N MET A 49 -5.08 1.60 -2.04
CA MET A 49 -4.40 2.32 -0.95
C MET A 49 -4.97 2.00 0.43
N TYR A 50 -6.16 1.45 0.52
CA TYR A 50 -6.82 1.14 1.78
C TYR A 50 -7.07 -0.35 1.93
N TYR A 51 -7.08 -0.80 3.15
CA TYR A 51 -7.35 -2.19 3.52
C TYR A 51 -8.25 -2.27 4.74
N ILE A 52 -8.93 -3.41 4.90
CA ILE A 52 -9.49 -3.83 6.17
C ILE A 52 -8.54 -4.80 6.87
N GLU A 53 -8.45 -4.69 8.17
CA GLU A 53 -7.92 -5.73 9.04
C GLU A 53 -9.07 -6.32 9.86
N ILE A 54 -9.16 -7.64 9.87
CA ILE A 54 -10.17 -8.38 10.62
C ILE A 54 -9.69 -8.54 12.06
N LEU A 55 -10.45 -7.99 13.01
CA LEU A 55 -10.06 -7.94 14.42
C LEU A 55 -10.74 -9.03 15.27
N SER A 56 -11.69 -9.77 14.72
CA SER A 56 -12.36 -10.88 15.41
C SER A 56 -12.92 -11.91 14.41
N GLY A 57 -13.33 -13.07 14.93
CA GLY A 57 -13.91 -14.13 14.12
C GLY A 57 -12.87 -15.12 13.57
N ALA A 58 -13.31 -15.96 12.62
CA ALA A 58 -12.49 -17.05 12.09
C ALA A 58 -11.29 -16.57 11.26
N ALA A 59 -11.34 -15.36 10.74
CA ALA A 59 -10.31 -14.75 9.89
C ALA A 59 -9.52 -13.63 10.60
N GLU A 60 -9.56 -13.59 11.94
CA GLU A 60 -8.82 -12.59 12.73
C GLU A 60 -7.35 -12.48 12.29
N GLY A 61 -6.88 -11.26 12.12
CA GLY A 61 -5.53 -10.94 11.68
C GLY A 61 -5.35 -10.91 10.15
N GLN A 62 -6.34 -11.31 9.37
CA GLN A 62 -6.26 -11.17 7.91
C GLN A 62 -6.44 -9.73 7.48
N ILE A 63 -5.73 -9.37 6.41
CA ILE A 63 -5.76 -8.05 5.76
C ILE A 63 -6.30 -8.25 4.34
N LEU A 64 -7.30 -7.44 3.96
CA LEU A 64 -7.93 -7.49 2.66
C LEU A 64 -8.03 -6.08 2.07
N ASP A 65 -7.56 -5.91 0.85
CA ASP A 65 -7.58 -4.64 0.15
C ASP A 65 -8.99 -4.18 -0.19
N ILE A 66 -9.26 -2.88 -0.06
CA ILE A 66 -10.52 -2.25 -0.44
C ILE A 66 -10.40 -1.80 -1.89
N LEU A 67 -11.32 -2.26 -2.74
CA LEU A 67 -11.44 -1.81 -4.12
C LEU A 67 -12.18 -0.49 -4.23
N ASP A 68 -13.27 -0.36 -3.44
CA ASP A 68 -14.23 0.73 -3.55
C ASP A 68 -15.13 0.78 -2.32
N ASN A 69 -15.81 1.91 -2.08
CA ASN A 69 -16.84 2.04 -1.06
C ASN A 69 -17.98 2.97 -1.46
N ASN A 70 -19.14 2.73 -0.86
CA ASN A 70 -20.25 3.70 -0.81
C ASN A 70 -20.50 4.13 0.65
N SER A 71 -21.59 4.82 0.91
CA SER A 71 -21.87 5.41 2.23
C SER A 71 -21.99 4.41 3.38
N ASN A 72 -22.26 3.13 3.11
CA ASN A 72 -22.46 2.10 4.14
C ASN A 72 -21.85 0.74 3.82
N SER A 73 -21.04 0.64 2.78
CA SER A 73 -20.39 -0.63 2.45
C SER A 73 -19.02 -0.42 1.82
N VAL A 74 -18.16 -1.44 1.92
CA VAL A 74 -16.88 -1.53 1.24
C VAL A 74 -16.85 -2.76 0.34
N THR A 75 -16.28 -2.62 -0.85
CA THR A 75 -16.03 -3.70 -1.80
C THR A 75 -14.57 -4.13 -1.69
N ILE A 76 -14.33 -5.41 -1.53
CA ILE A 76 -13.02 -6.02 -1.24
C ILE A 76 -12.42 -6.63 -2.50
N VAL A 77 -11.12 -6.51 -2.65
CA VAL A 77 -10.32 -7.22 -3.66
C VAL A 77 -10.17 -8.67 -3.21
N THR A 78 -10.99 -9.58 -3.75
CA THR A 78 -11.05 -10.97 -3.30
C THR A 78 -10.20 -11.94 -4.12
N GLY A 79 -9.66 -11.49 -5.26
CA GLY A 79 -8.94 -12.38 -6.20
C GLY A 79 -9.80 -13.53 -6.74
N GLY A 80 -11.14 -13.36 -6.72
CA GLY A 80 -12.10 -14.41 -7.15
C GLY A 80 -12.61 -15.30 -6.01
N SER A 81 -12.13 -15.14 -4.79
CA SER A 81 -12.62 -15.83 -3.60
C SER A 81 -13.89 -15.16 -3.05
N SER A 82 -14.65 -15.84 -2.20
CA SER A 82 -15.83 -15.27 -1.54
C SER A 82 -15.51 -14.88 -0.11
N LEU A 83 -16.04 -13.73 0.34
CA LEU A 83 -15.99 -13.33 1.75
C LEU A 83 -16.95 -14.15 2.63
N VAL A 84 -17.98 -14.75 2.01
CA VAL A 84 -18.95 -15.59 2.74
C VAL A 84 -18.25 -16.83 3.27
N GLY A 85 -18.31 -17.02 4.58
CA GLY A 85 -17.58 -18.09 5.30
C GLY A 85 -16.20 -17.68 5.81
N LEU A 86 -15.64 -16.57 5.30
CA LEU A 86 -14.43 -15.95 5.83
C LEU A 86 -14.80 -14.94 6.94
N LEU A 87 -15.83 -14.14 6.68
CA LEU A 87 -16.39 -13.13 7.59
C LEU A 87 -17.86 -13.38 7.84
N SER A 88 -18.35 -12.90 8.96
CA SER A 88 -19.74 -12.98 9.41
C SER A 88 -20.24 -11.64 9.92
N ALA A 89 -21.57 -11.45 9.96
CA ALA A 89 -22.14 -10.34 10.71
C ALA A 89 -21.73 -10.44 12.18
N GLY A 90 -21.36 -9.33 12.78
CA GLY A 90 -20.82 -9.22 14.13
C GLY A 90 -19.30 -9.23 14.23
N ASP A 91 -18.57 -9.59 13.17
CA ASP A 91 -17.11 -9.50 13.17
C ASP A 91 -16.65 -8.04 13.23
N LEU A 92 -15.60 -7.80 14.02
CA LEU A 92 -15.00 -6.49 14.15
C LEU A 92 -13.89 -6.31 13.09
N ILE A 93 -13.86 -5.13 12.50
CA ILE A 93 -12.82 -4.75 11.54
C ILE A 93 -12.28 -3.36 11.86
N ARG A 94 -11.12 -3.05 11.31
CA ARG A 94 -10.66 -1.67 11.13
C ARG A 94 -10.31 -1.42 9.67
N ILE A 95 -10.46 -0.16 9.23
CA ILE A 95 -9.98 0.33 7.95
C ILE A 95 -8.75 1.21 8.22
N ALA A 96 -7.70 1.00 7.45
CA ALA A 96 -6.51 1.82 7.49
C ALA A 96 -5.89 1.95 6.09
N GLN A 97 -5.02 2.94 5.93
CA GLN A 97 -4.26 3.15 4.71
C GLN A 97 -2.95 2.35 4.76
N HIS A 98 -2.51 1.81 3.62
CA HIS A 98 -1.16 1.27 3.48
C HIS A 98 -0.11 2.37 3.66
N ALA A 99 1.03 2.04 4.26
CA ALA A 99 2.19 2.92 4.24
C ALA A 99 2.75 3.03 2.81
N THR A 100 3.48 4.11 2.54
CA THR A 100 4.06 4.35 1.22
C THR A 100 5.59 4.47 1.29
N ILE A 101 6.24 4.42 0.14
CA ILE A 101 7.67 4.74 0.01
C ILE A 101 7.96 6.12 0.62
N GLY A 102 7.10 7.11 0.33
CA GLY A 102 7.24 8.47 0.86
C GLY A 102 7.07 8.57 2.37
N ASP A 103 6.19 7.75 2.95
CA ASP A 103 6.03 7.68 4.41
C ASP A 103 7.27 7.13 5.09
N LEU A 104 7.83 6.05 4.55
CA LEU A 104 8.94 5.35 5.18
C LEU A 104 10.29 6.04 4.92
N PHE A 105 10.53 6.47 3.68
CA PHE A 105 11.84 7.01 3.26
C PHE A 105 11.84 8.53 3.04
N GLY A 106 10.67 9.16 3.13
CA GLY A 106 10.46 10.58 2.85
C GLY A 106 10.34 10.89 1.36
N THR A 107 9.49 11.87 1.03
CA THR A 107 9.30 12.35 -0.35
C THR A 107 10.49 13.16 -0.87
N ALA A 108 11.34 13.66 0.03
CA ALA A 108 12.50 14.51 -0.26
C ALA A 108 13.83 13.85 0.17
N ASN A 109 13.92 12.52 0.08
CA ASN A 109 15.14 11.77 0.43
C ASN A 109 15.71 12.09 1.82
N LYS A 110 14.85 12.12 2.84
CA LYS A 110 15.24 12.48 4.23
C LYS A 110 16.29 11.54 4.84
N PHE A 111 16.38 10.31 4.35
CA PHE A 111 17.32 9.32 4.85
C PHE A 111 18.70 9.38 4.18
N GLY A 112 18.90 10.31 3.21
CA GLY A 112 20.20 10.54 2.60
C GLY A 112 20.66 9.41 1.69
N PHE A 113 19.75 8.73 1.00
CA PHE A 113 20.09 7.80 -0.07
C PHE A 113 20.98 8.50 -1.10
N ARG A 114 21.98 7.82 -1.58
CA ARG A 114 22.73 8.29 -2.74
C ARG A 114 21.75 8.44 -3.90
N SER A 115 21.61 9.65 -4.40
CA SER A 115 20.68 9.99 -5.49
C SER A 115 21.45 10.29 -6.77
N GLY A 116 20.85 10.00 -7.91
CA GLY A 116 21.46 10.23 -9.23
C GLY A 116 20.42 10.53 -10.28
N VAL A 117 20.86 10.77 -11.51
CA VAL A 117 19.97 10.99 -12.66
C VAL A 117 19.33 9.71 -13.16
N ASN A 118 19.81 8.55 -12.71
CA ASN A 118 19.31 7.23 -13.07
C ASN A 118 19.68 6.21 -11.97
N ILE A 119 19.17 5.01 -12.13
CA ILE A 119 19.34 3.91 -11.17
C ILE A 119 20.79 3.45 -10.98
N VAL A 120 21.64 3.56 -12.00
CA VAL A 120 23.02 3.02 -11.96
C VAL A 120 23.91 3.75 -10.95
N ASN A 121 23.59 5.01 -10.65
CA ASN A 121 24.34 5.86 -9.74
C ASN A 121 23.58 6.20 -8.46
N SER A 122 22.55 5.43 -8.13
CA SER A 122 21.65 5.70 -7.00
C SER A 122 21.53 4.48 -6.09
N ASP A 123 21.38 4.71 -4.79
CA ASP A 123 20.92 3.66 -3.90
C ASP A 123 19.50 3.25 -4.31
N SER A 124 19.15 1.99 -4.11
CA SER A 124 17.86 1.43 -4.50
C SER A 124 17.16 0.75 -3.34
N ILE A 125 15.84 0.84 -3.35
CA ILE A 125 14.97 0.01 -2.52
C ILE A 125 14.29 -1.05 -3.38
N TYR A 126 14.17 -2.24 -2.84
CA TYR A 126 13.47 -3.36 -3.46
C TYR A 126 12.32 -3.77 -2.55
N LEU A 127 11.11 -3.74 -3.08
CA LEU A 127 9.92 -4.25 -2.43
C LEU A 127 9.67 -5.67 -2.93
N MET A 128 9.72 -6.65 -2.01
CA MET A 128 9.55 -8.06 -2.35
C MET A 128 8.08 -8.35 -2.65
N SER A 129 7.81 -9.19 -3.65
CA SER A 129 6.48 -9.70 -3.91
C SER A 129 6.00 -10.58 -2.76
N LEU A 130 4.74 -10.43 -2.35
CA LEU A 130 4.11 -11.28 -1.33
C LEU A 130 3.71 -12.67 -1.86
N SER A 131 3.74 -12.88 -3.18
CA SER A 131 3.45 -14.19 -3.80
C SER A 131 4.52 -15.25 -3.55
N GLY A 132 5.68 -14.88 -3.01
CA GLY A 132 6.78 -15.79 -2.73
C GLY A 132 7.52 -16.29 -3.98
N ASP A 133 7.28 -15.66 -5.12
CA ASP A 133 7.88 -16.00 -6.43
C ASP A 133 9.31 -15.47 -6.61
N GLY A 134 9.83 -14.74 -5.63
CA GLY A 134 11.15 -14.12 -5.68
C GLY A 134 11.22 -12.88 -6.56
N VAL A 135 10.08 -12.38 -7.05
CA VAL A 135 9.99 -11.13 -7.80
C VAL A 135 10.08 -9.95 -6.83
N TYR A 136 10.61 -8.86 -7.31
CA TYR A 136 10.68 -7.60 -6.57
C TYR A 136 10.45 -6.41 -7.50
N SER A 137 9.94 -5.31 -6.93
CA SER A 137 9.87 -4.00 -7.58
C SER A 137 11.01 -3.13 -7.07
N GLN A 138 11.69 -2.44 -7.99
CA GLN A 138 12.86 -1.62 -7.67
C GLN A 138 12.51 -0.14 -7.80
N TYR A 139 12.97 0.64 -6.82
CA TYR A 139 12.80 2.10 -6.81
C TYR A 139 14.11 2.77 -6.39
N TYR A 140 14.35 3.98 -6.90
CA TYR A 140 15.51 4.82 -6.58
C TYR A 140 15.09 6.27 -6.43
N TYR A 141 15.88 7.06 -5.70
CA TYR A 141 15.63 8.49 -5.60
C TYR A 141 16.38 9.23 -6.70
N GLN A 142 15.64 9.88 -7.60
CA GLN A 142 16.19 10.67 -8.70
C GLN A 142 16.49 12.09 -8.24
N THR A 143 17.66 12.60 -8.63
CA THR A 143 17.97 14.03 -8.62
C THR A 143 17.96 14.53 -10.05
N ASP A 144 17.14 15.55 -10.32
CA ASP A 144 17.03 16.17 -11.63
C ASP A 144 17.83 17.49 -11.67
N PRO A 145 19.04 17.50 -12.24
CA PRO A 145 19.85 18.70 -12.37
C PRO A 145 19.44 19.59 -13.54
N PHE A 146 18.44 19.17 -14.34
CA PHE A 146 18.04 19.84 -15.59
C PHE A 146 16.75 20.67 -15.45
N GLY A 147 16.40 21.07 -14.23
CA GLY A 147 15.28 21.95 -13.97
C GLY A 147 13.90 21.37 -14.28
N GLY A 148 13.70 20.10 -14.09
CA GLY A 148 12.44 19.40 -14.33
C GLY A 148 12.37 18.62 -15.63
N ALA A 149 13.41 18.64 -16.45
CA ALA A 149 13.42 17.91 -17.73
C ALA A 149 13.36 16.38 -17.57
N LEU A 150 13.74 15.86 -16.39
CA LEU A 150 13.62 14.46 -16.01
C LEU A 150 12.44 14.19 -15.06
N GLY A 151 11.44 15.06 -14.99
CA GLY A 151 10.29 14.92 -14.09
C GLY A 151 10.52 15.45 -12.67
N GLY A 152 11.66 16.12 -12.41
CA GLY A 152 12.03 16.68 -11.12
C GLY A 152 12.63 15.64 -10.17
N ASN A 153 12.96 16.09 -8.94
CA ASN A 153 13.45 15.20 -7.88
C ASN A 153 12.31 14.34 -7.35
N GLY A 154 12.57 13.07 -7.07
CA GLY A 154 11.58 12.17 -6.48
C GLY A 154 11.91 10.70 -6.63
N TRP A 155 11.07 9.86 -6.05
CA TRP A 155 11.18 8.41 -6.20
C TRP A 155 10.75 7.99 -7.62
N ARG A 156 11.50 7.08 -8.22
CA ARG A 156 11.27 6.58 -9.59
C ARG A 156 11.40 5.07 -9.65
N SER A 157 10.77 4.46 -10.66
CA SER A 157 11.06 3.08 -11.04
C SER A 157 11.95 3.04 -12.28
N PRO A 158 12.73 1.96 -12.50
CA PRO A 158 13.51 1.82 -13.74
C PRO A 158 12.69 1.82 -15.02
N GLY A 159 11.43 1.36 -14.92
CA GLY A 159 10.49 1.30 -16.05
C GLY A 159 9.76 2.61 -16.33
N ASP A 160 9.68 3.50 -15.33
CA ASP A 160 9.04 4.80 -15.45
C ASP A 160 9.83 5.86 -14.65
N PRO A 161 10.79 6.54 -15.31
CA PRO A 161 11.61 7.53 -14.65
C PRO A 161 10.95 8.91 -14.51
N PHE A 162 9.70 9.08 -14.94
CA PHE A 162 9.00 10.36 -14.93
C PHE A 162 7.90 10.44 -13.88
N THR A 163 7.24 9.33 -13.57
CA THR A 163 6.19 9.29 -12.55
C THR A 163 6.79 9.25 -11.15
N ASP A 164 6.27 10.08 -10.24
CA ASP A 164 6.66 10.03 -8.82
C ASP A 164 6.08 8.78 -8.15
N MET A 165 6.98 7.93 -7.67
CA MET A 165 6.67 6.67 -7.00
C MET A 165 6.66 6.79 -5.47
N SER A 166 6.71 7.99 -4.91
CA SER A 166 6.64 8.17 -3.44
C SER A 166 5.33 7.65 -2.84
N GLY A 167 4.25 7.66 -3.62
CA GLY A 167 2.94 7.14 -3.26
C GLY A 167 2.79 5.62 -3.39
N VAL A 168 3.78 4.89 -3.89
CA VAL A 168 3.70 3.42 -3.99
C VAL A 168 3.56 2.82 -2.61
N ARG A 169 2.53 1.99 -2.44
CA ARG A 169 2.22 1.34 -1.17
C ARG A 169 3.27 0.31 -0.78
N ILE A 170 3.40 0.10 0.50
CA ILE A 170 4.18 -0.97 1.12
C ILE A 170 3.21 -1.79 1.96
N ASP A 171 3.08 -3.07 1.63
CA ASP A 171 2.20 -3.98 2.36
C ASP A 171 2.79 -4.32 3.74
N ASN A 172 1.95 -4.62 4.71
CA ASN A 172 2.35 -4.77 6.12
C ASN A 172 3.42 -5.85 6.35
N ASP A 173 3.39 -6.93 5.57
CA ASP A 173 4.34 -8.04 5.68
C ASP A 173 5.39 -8.04 4.56
N GLN A 174 5.47 -6.95 3.80
CA GLN A 174 6.37 -6.85 2.66
C GLN A 174 7.82 -6.69 3.10
N GLY A 175 8.69 -7.56 2.60
CA GLY A 175 10.13 -7.44 2.79
C GLY A 175 10.70 -6.27 1.99
N ILE A 176 11.59 -5.50 2.62
CA ILE A 176 12.28 -4.36 2.00
C ILE A 176 13.78 -4.61 2.03
N ILE A 177 14.43 -4.49 0.88
CA ILE A 177 15.89 -4.55 0.78
C ILE A 177 16.40 -3.20 0.28
N ILE A 178 17.42 -2.67 0.96
CA ILE A 178 18.13 -1.46 0.54
C ILE A 178 19.47 -1.89 -0.03
N SER A 179 19.77 -1.46 -1.25
CA SER A 179 21.07 -1.64 -1.91
C SER A 179 21.78 -0.30 -1.96
N HIS A 180 23.01 -0.29 -1.48
CA HIS A 180 23.92 0.86 -1.54
C HIS A 180 24.93 0.67 -2.66
N GLU A 181 25.03 1.66 -3.56
CA GLU A 181 26.01 1.74 -4.63
C GLU A 181 27.35 2.36 -4.17
#